data_1ae1873bab06d5495e12e47b0ddab869
#
_entry.id   1ae1873bab06d5495e12e47b0ddab869
#
_cell.length_a   1.000
_cell.length_b   1.000
_cell.length_c   1.000
_cell.angle_alpha   90.00
_cell.angle_beta   90.00
_cell.angle_gamma   90.00
#
_symmetry.space_group_name_H-M   'P 1'
#
loop_
_entity.id
_entity.type
_entity.pdbx_description
1 polymer ?
#
loop_
_entity_poly.entity_id
_entity_poly.type
_entity_poly.pdbx_seq_one_letter_code
_entity_poly.pdbx_strand_id
1 'polypeptide(L)'
;MTTNTIKKKSVSISFLSYFKYLLLLMKPRVMSLVIFTCAVGLLTAPVSVSFLNSIIAIFFVTMGAGAAGALNMWYEADLDKLMTRTCLRPIPTGKVNREHALLFGTLLSVISVAGLYYFSNLTSAILLSITIAFYVFVYTIWLKRKTPQNIVIGGASGALPPVIGWTIATNSLTFEPITFFLIIFFWTPSHFWALSLYKADDYQKAKIPMLPITNGIEETKKNIFVYSLIMLPIVILPYYIGFVGETFLVVSLLLTFYYNYVCYDLLKFKKNKFEIKKAKKVFSYS
;
A
#
# COMPACT_ATOMS: atom_id res chain seq x y z
N MET A 1 -53.19 8.29 -11.33
CA MET A 1 -51.72 8.41 -11.15
C MET A 1 -51.21 7.08 -10.58
N THR A 2 -50.73 6.22 -11.48
CA THR A 2 -50.19 4.89 -11.10
C THR A 2 -48.72 5.00 -10.83
N THR A 3 -48.34 4.91 -9.58
CA THR A 3 -46.95 4.86 -9.14
C THR A 3 -46.31 3.51 -9.53
N ASN A 4 -45.55 3.50 -10.60
CA ASN A 4 -44.73 2.36 -11.01
C ASN A 4 -43.55 2.22 -10.00
N THR A 5 -43.76 1.41 -8.97
CA THR A 5 -42.69 0.94 -8.07
C THR A 5 -41.79 -0.04 -8.84
N ILE A 6 -40.65 0.45 -9.33
CA ILE A 6 -39.60 -0.42 -9.92
C ILE A 6 -39.09 -1.33 -8.81
N LYS A 7 -39.59 -2.56 -8.73
CA LYS A 7 -39.05 -3.64 -7.91
C LYS A 7 -37.58 -3.88 -8.34
N LYS A 8 -36.62 -3.44 -7.55
CA LYS A 8 -35.23 -3.86 -7.68
C LYS A 8 -35.20 -5.39 -7.61
N LYS A 9 -35.00 -6.05 -8.77
CA LYS A 9 -34.71 -7.49 -8.83
C LYS A 9 -33.48 -7.76 -7.94
N SER A 10 -33.67 -8.41 -6.81
CA SER A 10 -32.58 -8.98 -6.04
C SER A 10 -31.94 -10.11 -6.86
N VAL A 11 -30.81 -9.82 -7.50
CA VAL A 11 -30.02 -10.87 -8.12
C VAL A 11 -29.48 -11.71 -6.96
N SER A 12 -29.99 -12.95 -6.83
CA SER A 12 -29.45 -13.89 -5.86
C SER A 12 -28.01 -14.25 -6.25
N ILE A 13 -27.05 -13.64 -5.57
CA ILE A 13 -25.63 -13.96 -5.76
C ILE A 13 -25.38 -15.31 -5.13
N SER A 14 -24.79 -16.28 -5.86
CA SER A 14 -24.43 -17.57 -5.27
C SER A 14 -23.40 -17.38 -4.15
N PHE A 15 -23.42 -18.24 -3.15
CA PHE A 15 -22.47 -18.19 -2.00
C PHE A 15 -21.01 -18.11 -2.47
N LEU A 16 -20.62 -18.91 -3.45
CA LEU A 16 -19.26 -18.92 -4.00
C LEU A 16 -18.88 -17.56 -4.65
N SER A 17 -19.83 -16.96 -5.39
CA SER A 17 -19.63 -15.63 -5.99
C SER A 17 -19.50 -14.56 -4.92
N TYR A 18 -20.29 -14.63 -3.85
CA TYR A 18 -20.21 -13.70 -2.74
C TYR A 18 -18.86 -13.77 -2.01
N PHE A 19 -18.39 -14.99 -1.71
CA PHE A 19 -17.08 -15.23 -1.13
C PHE A 19 -15.94 -14.66 -1.99
N LYS A 20 -16.01 -14.81 -3.32
CA LYS A 20 -15.07 -14.20 -4.26
C LYS A 20 -15.06 -12.66 -4.13
N TYR A 21 -16.23 -12.04 -3.95
CA TYR A 21 -16.28 -10.59 -3.75
C TYR A 21 -15.68 -10.14 -2.41
N LEU A 22 -15.84 -10.93 -1.33
CA LEU A 22 -15.16 -10.67 -0.06
C LEU A 22 -13.62 -10.74 -0.22
N LEU A 23 -13.11 -11.75 -0.94
CA LEU A 23 -11.67 -11.83 -1.24
C LEU A 23 -11.17 -10.63 -2.07
N LEU A 24 -11.99 -10.10 -2.98
CA LEU A 24 -11.63 -8.89 -3.75
C LEU A 24 -11.51 -7.64 -2.87
N LEU A 25 -12.20 -7.59 -1.70
CA LEU A 25 -12.03 -6.50 -0.73
C LEU A 25 -10.60 -6.49 -0.14
N MET A 26 -9.95 -7.63 -0.05
CA MET A 26 -8.56 -7.75 0.45
C MET A 26 -7.51 -7.18 -0.51
N LYS A 27 -7.89 -6.77 -1.73
CA LYS A 27 -6.97 -6.23 -2.77
C LYS A 27 -5.83 -7.21 -3.13
N PRO A 28 -6.08 -8.38 -3.72
CA PRO A 28 -5.09 -9.44 -3.92
C PRO A 28 -3.78 -8.99 -4.57
N ARG A 29 -3.83 -8.05 -5.54
CA ARG A 29 -2.63 -7.50 -6.18
C ARG A 29 -1.72 -6.72 -5.23
N VAL A 30 -2.28 -6.05 -4.23
CA VAL A 30 -1.50 -5.35 -3.20
C VAL A 30 -0.95 -6.35 -2.20
N MET A 31 -1.73 -7.40 -1.90
CA MET A 31 -1.29 -8.46 -0.99
C MET A 31 -0.06 -9.20 -1.49
N SER A 32 0.11 -9.40 -2.80
CA SER A 32 1.32 -10.04 -3.34
C SER A 32 2.60 -9.26 -2.97
N LEU A 33 2.53 -7.93 -2.95
CA LEU A 33 3.66 -7.10 -2.54
C LEU A 33 3.92 -7.20 -1.02
N VAL A 34 2.87 -7.23 -0.22
CA VAL A 34 2.98 -7.42 1.25
C VAL A 34 3.64 -8.77 1.56
N ILE A 35 3.18 -9.85 0.89
CA ILE A 35 3.76 -11.19 1.02
C ILE A 35 5.25 -11.16 0.70
N PHE A 36 5.62 -10.59 -0.44
CA PHE A 36 6.99 -10.52 -0.91
C PHE A 36 7.89 -9.75 0.08
N THR A 37 7.49 -8.55 0.47
CA THR A 37 8.32 -7.70 1.34
C THR A 37 8.40 -8.25 2.77
N CYS A 38 7.33 -8.87 3.28
CA CYS A 38 7.35 -9.59 4.56
C CYS A 38 8.29 -10.80 4.50
N ALA A 39 8.23 -11.59 3.41
CA ALA A 39 9.12 -12.72 3.20
C ALA A 39 10.60 -12.28 3.13
N VAL A 40 10.90 -11.17 2.45
CA VAL A 40 12.26 -10.61 2.43
C VAL A 40 12.75 -10.29 3.85
N GLY A 41 11.94 -9.59 4.65
CA GLY A 41 12.30 -9.28 6.04
C GLY A 41 12.52 -10.54 6.89
N LEU A 42 11.68 -11.57 6.72
CA LEU A 42 11.82 -12.85 7.42
C LEU A 42 13.09 -13.60 6.99
N LEU A 43 13.36 -13.69 5.69
CA LEU A 43 14.48 -14.48 5.15
C LEU A 43 15.85 -13.82 5.38
N THR A 44 15.88 -12.50 5.56
CA THR A 44 17.12 -11.76 5.86
C THR A 44 17.43 -11.71 7.33
N ALA A 45 16.52 -12.16 8.20
CA ALA A 45 16.76 -12.23 9.65
C ALA A 45 17.86 -13.26 9.98
N PRO A 46 18.68 -13.01 11.02
CA PRO A 46 19.79 -13.89 11.39
C PRO A 46 19.34 -15.20 12.05
N VAL A 47 18.04 -15.35 12.32
CA VAL A 47 17.45 -16.53 12.96
C VAL A 47 16.55 -17.23 11.96
N SER A 48 16.78 -18.52 11.74
CA SER A 48 15.94 -19.33 10.86
C SER A 48 14.63 -19.74 11.55
N VAL A 49 13.53 -19.57 10.86
CA VAL A 49 12.21 -20.06 11.25
C VAL A 49 11.87 -21.27 10.39
N SER A 50 11.18 -22.27 10.94
CA SER A 50 10.76 -23.42 10.16
C SER A 50 9.88 -22.98 8.98
N PHE A 51 9.97 -23.69 7.86
CA PHE A 51 9.22 -23.35 6.64
C PHE A 51 7.71 -23.26 6.89
N LEU A 52 7.15 -24.21 7.66
CA LEU A 52 5.73 -24.22 8.00
C LEU A 52 5.32 -22.98 8.80
N ASN A 53 6.08 -22.65 9.85
CA ASN A 53 5.80 -21.47 10.69
C ASN A 53 5.94 -20.16 9.89
N SER A 54 6.90 -20.10 8.96
CA SER A 54 7.06 -18.96 8.05
C SER A 54 5.83 -18.74 7.18
N ILE A 55 5.30 -19.81 6.58
CA ILE A 55 4.08 -19.74 5.76
C ILE A 55 2.88 -19.30 6.59
N ILE A 56 2.70 -19.88 7.78
CA ILE A 56 1.58 -19.56 8.68
C ILE A 56 1.66 -18.10 9.11
N ALA A 57 2.85 -17.62 9.50
CA ALA A 57 3.02 -16.24 9.92
C ALA A 57 2.76 -15.25 8.77
N ILE A 58 3.32 -15.49 7.57
CA ILE A 58 3.08 -14.66 6.37
C ILE A 58 1.59 -14.68 5.99
N PHE A 59 0.91 -15.82 6.14
CA PHE A 59 -0.53 -15.92 5.91
C PHE A 59 -1.32 -14.97 6.82
N PHE A 60 -1.02 -14.92 8.13
CA PHE A 60 -1.70 -14.00 9.04
C PHE A 60 -1.34 -12.52 8.77
N VAL A 61 -0.10 -12.21 8.40
CA VAL A 61 0.27 -10.86 7.96
C VAL A 61 -0.52 -10.45 6.72
N THR A 62 -0.66 -11.37 5.75
CA THR A 62 -1.45 -11.16 4.53
C THR A 62 -2.93 -10.93 4.84
N MET A 63 -3.49 -11.72 5.76
CA MET A 63 -4.86 -11.54 6.23
C MET A 63 -5.06 -10.16 6.87
N GLY A 64 -4.14 -9.72 7.73
CA GLY A 64 -4.22 -8.42 8.40
C GLY A 64 -4.13 -7.25 7.43
N ALA A 65 -3.20 -7.31 6.46
CA ALA A 65 -3.12 -6.31 5.40
C ALA A 65 -4.37 -6.31 4.50
N GLY A 66 -4.92 -7.50 4.20
CA GLY A 66 -6.20 -7.64 3.49
C GLY A 66 -7.38 -7.07 4.27
N ALA A 67 -7.41 -7.27 5.59
CA ALA A 67 -8.40 -6.69 6.48
C ALA A 67 -8.38 -5.16 6.43
N ALA A 68 -7.20 -4.55 6.53
CA ALA A 68 -7.02 -3.11 6.37
C ALA A 68 -7.52 -2.63 4.99
N GLY A 69 -7.26 -3.42 3.93
CA GLY A 69 -7.79 -3.17 2.58
C GLY A 69 -9.32 -3.18 2.51
N ALA A 70 -9.97 -4.15 3.18
CA ALA A 70 -11.43 -4.26 3.25
C ALA A 70 -12.05 -3.09 4.03
N LEU A 71 -11.49 -2.73 5.18
CA LEU A 71 -11.92 -1.59 5.98
C LEU A 71 -11.73 -0.25 5.24
N ASN A 72 -10.68 -0.11 4.46
CA ASN A 72 -10.49 1.04 3.59
C ASN A 72 -11.59 1.12 2.52
N MET A 73 -11.93 0.01 1.83
CA MET A 73 -13.02 -0.01 0.86
C MET A 73 -14.40 0.25 1.49
N TRP A 74 -14.61 -0.24 2.72
CA TRP A 74 -15.80 0.08 3.49
C TRP A 74 -15.96 1.57 3.73
N TYR A 75 -14.88 2.22 4.20
CA TYR A 75 -14.92 3.65 4.52
C TYR A 75 -15.04 4.53 3.27
N GLU A 76 -14.32 4.17 2.20
CA GLU A 76 -14.21 4.96 0.97
C GLU A 76 -15.27 4.62 -0.09
N ALA A 77 -16.30 3.85 0.24
CA ALA A 77 -17.30 3.40 -0.72
C ALA A 77 -18.01 4.54 -1.48
N ASP A 78 -18.12 5.72 -0.87
CA ASP A 78 -18.64 6.95 -1.47
C ASP A 78 -17.66 7.54 -2.51
N LEU A 79 -16.38 7.61 -2.19
CA LEU A 79 -15.33 8.10 -3.08
C LEU A 79 -15.09 7.13 -4.25
N ASP A 80 -15.13 5.83 -3.96
CA ASP A 80 -14.91 4.78 -4.95
C ASP A 80 -15.93 4.83 -6.11
N LYS A 81 -17.15 5.29 -5.86
CA LYS A 81 -18.19 5.49 -6.89
C LYS A 81 -17.83 6.59 -7.87
N LEU A 82 -17.05 7.59 -7.46
CA LEU A 82 -16.72 8.77 -8.26
C LEU A 82 -15.49 8.58 -9.15
N MET A 83 -14.67 7.59 -8.84
CA MET A 83 -13.38 7.35 -9.52
C MET A 83 -13.49 6.24 -10.55
N THR A 84 -13.02 6.46 -11.79
CA THR A 84 -13.08 5.46 -12.87
C THR A 84 -12.35 4.17 -12.54
N ARG A 85 -11.26 4.25 -11.74
CA ARG A 85 -10.47 3.11 -11.33
C ARG A 85 -11.16 2.21 -10.31
N THR A 86 -12.09 2.74 -9.50
CA THR A 86 -12.61 2.06 -8.31
C THR A 86 -14.13 1.89 -8.31
N CYS A 87 -14.86 2.50 -9.24
CA CYS A 87 -16.33 2.40 -9.34
C CYS A 87 -16.84 0.96 -9.55
N LEU A 88 -16.00 0.07 -10.08
CA LEU A 88 -16.34 -1.35 -10.29
C LEU A 88 -16.00 -2.26 -9.08
N ARG A 89 -15.55 -1.70 -7.96
CA ARG A 89 -15.29 -2.46 -6.73
C ARG A 89 -16.57 -3.09 -6.17
N PRO A 90 -16.47 -4.15 -5.34
CA PRO A 90 -17.64 -4.88 -4.85
C PRO A 90 -18.67 -4.03 -4.10
N ILE A 91 -18.25 -3.05 -3.29
CA ILE A 91 -19.17 -2.22 -2.52
C ILE A 91 -19.86 -1.16 -3.40
N PRO A 92 -19.16 -0.36 -4.23
CA PRO A 92 -19.79 0.56 -5.18
C PRO A 92 -20.82 -0.08 -6.11
N THR A 93 -20.55 -1.32 -6.54
CA THR A 93 -21.45 -2.07 -7.46
C THR A 93 -22.60 -2.79 -6.74
N GLY A 94 -22.68 -2.72 -5.40
CA GLY A 94 -23.71 -3.38 -4.61
C GLY A 94 -23.56 -4.90 -4.50
N LYS A 95 -22.43 -5.47 -4.91
CA LYS A 95 -22.14 -6.91 -4.80
C LYS A 95 -21.83 -7.34 -3.38
N VAL A 96 -21.33 -6.43 -2.53
CA VAL A 96 -21.12 -6.62 -1.11
C VAL A 96 -21.74 -5.45 -0.36
N ASN A 97 -22.54 -5.73 0.67
CA ASN A 97 -23.09 -4.72 1.54
C ASN A 97 -21.98 -4.06 2.37
N ARG A 98 -22.14 -2.76 2.64
CA ARG A 98 -21.16 -1.99 3.42
C ARG A 98 -20.96 -2.57 4.83
N GLU A 99 -22.03 -2.99 5.49
CA GLU A 99 -22.02 -3.61 6.81
C GLU A 99 -21.25 -4.94 6.82
N HIS A 100 -21.48 -5.78 5.80
CA HIS A 100 -20.75 -7.05 5.66
C HIS A 100 -19.25 -6.82 5.41
N ALA A 101 -18.89 -5.75 4.67
CA ALA A 101 -17.48 -5.40 4.46
C ALA A 101 -16.81 -4.93 5.76
N LEU A 102 -17.53 -4.16 6.61
CA LEU A 102 -17.06 -3.76 7.93
C LEU A 102 -16.85 -4.98 8.83
N LEU A 103 -17.87 -5.82 8.95
CA LEU A 103 -17.80 -7.03 9.78
C LEU A 103 -16.64 -7.94 9.31
N PHE A 104 -16.54 -8.20 8.00
CA PHE A 104 -15.48 -9.02 7.42
C PHE A 104 -14.10 -8.43 7.75
N GLY A 105 -13.88 -7.13 7.49
CA GLY A 105 -12.60 -6.47 7.76
C GLY A 105 -12.23 -6.48 9.24
N THR A 106 -13.21 -6.25 10.13
CA THR A 106 -12.97 -6.25 11.60
C THR A 106 -12.64 -7.65 12.11
N LEU A 107 -13.44 -8.66 11.74
CA LEU A 107 -13.17 -10.05 12.13
C LEU A 107 -11.81 -10.54 11.62
N LEU A 108 -11.51 -10.23 10.36
CA LEU A 108 -10.24 -10.60 9.75
C LEU A 108 -9.05 -9.92 10.44
N SER A 109 -9.20 -8.66 10.90
CA SER A 109 -8.18 -7.95 11.68
C SER A 109 -7.91 -8.65 13.01
N VAL A 110 -8.96 -9.00 13.75
CA VAL A 110 -8.83 -9.69 15.05
C VAL A 110 -8.18 -11.07 14.86
N ILE A 111 -8.69 -11.86 13.92
CA ILE A 111 -8.17 -13.21 13.64
C ILE A 111 -6.70 -13.15 13.21
N SER A 112 -6.32 -12.19 12.36
CA SER A 112 -4.94 -12.08 11.87
C SER A 112 -3.96 -11.71 12.99
N VAL A 113 -4.32 -10.76 13.85
CA VAL A 113 -3.46 -10.34 14.98
C VAL A 113 -3.35 -11.47 16.02
N ALA A 114 -4.47 -12.08 16.40
CA ALA A 114 -4.50 -13.20 17.34
C ALA A 114 -3.73 -14.41 16.80
N GLY A 115 -3.94 -14.75 15.52
CA GLY A 115 -3.20 -15.83 14.87
C GLY A 115 -1.70 -15.58 14.79
N LEU A 116 -1.29 -14.36 14.43
CA LEU A 116 0.14 -14.02 14.39
C LEU A 116 0.77 -14.04 15.80
N TYR A 117 0.03 -13.62 16.83
CA TYR A 117 0.47 -13.76 18.22
C TYR A 117 0.68 -15.23 18.61
N TYR A 118 -0.28 -16.09 18.30
CA TYR A 118 -0.24 -17.50 18.71
C TYR A 118 0.83 -18.32 17.95
N PHE A 119 0.97 -18.09 16.64
CA PHE A 119 1.88 -18.85 15.78
C PHE A 119 3.26 -18.22 15.60
N SER A 120 3.49 -17.02 16.12
CA SER A 120 4.78 -16.33 16.04
C SER A 120 5.14 -15.72 17.40
N ASN A 121 4.90 -14.41 17.59
CA ASN A 121 5.25 -13.72 18.83
C ASN A 121 4.46 -12.43 19.02
N LEU A 122 4.53 -11.87 20.23
CA LEU A 122 3.84 -10.65 20.62
C LEU A 122 4.30 -9.43 19.83
N THR A 123 5.60 -9.32 19.56
CA THR A 123 6.18 -8.15 18.87
C THR A 123 5.62 -8.02 17.46
N SER A 124 5.57 -9.11 16.70
CA SER A 124 4.99 -9.15 15.34
C SER A 124 3.50 -8.84 15.35
N ALA A 125 2.76 -9.39 16.33
CA ALA A 125 1.32 -9.16 16.46
C ALA A 125 1.01 -7.69 16.79
N ILE A 126 1.78 -7.05 17.67
CA ILE A 126 1.66 -5.62 18.00
C ILE A 126 1.95 -4.77 16.75
N LEU A 127 3.04 -5.07 16.01
CA LEU A 127 3.37 -4.34 14.77
C LEU A 127 2.28 -4.48 13.70
N LEU A 128 1.70 -5.69 13.54
CA LEU A 128 0.58 -5.89 12.63
C LEU A 128 -0.64 -5.08 13.06
N SER A 129 -0.96 -5.09 14.35
CA SER A 129 -2.07 -4.31 14.92
C SER A 129 -1.89 -2.80 14.68
N ILE A 130 -0.69 -2.27 14.96
CA ILE A 130 -0.33 -0.87 14.70
C ILE A 130 -0.45 -0.57 13.20
N THR A 131 0.02 -1.47 12.34
CA THR A 131 -0.04 -1.29 10.87
C THR A 131 -1.48 -1.18 10.39
N ILE A 132 -2.37 -2.08 10.85
CA ILE A 132 -3.80 -2.05 10.51
C ILE A 132 -4.44 -0.76 11.03
N ALA A 133 -4.22 -0.43 12.30
CA ALA A 133 -4.78 0.75 12.93
C ALA A 133 -4.30 2.04 12.25
N PHE A 134 -3.02 2.15 11.96
CA PHE A 134 -2.45 3.30 11.26
C PHE A 134 -3.03 3.46 9.85
N TYR A 135 -3.13 2.37 9.08
CA TYR A 135 -3.73 2.41 7.74
C TYR A 135 -5.19 2.81 7.76
N VAL A 136 -5.98 2.29 8.71
CA VAL A 136 -7.42 2.57 8.79
C VAL A 136 -7.67 3.95 9.39
N PHE A 137 -7.19 4.23 10.60
CA PHE A 137 -7.53 5.44 11.32
C PHE A 137 -6.73 6.65 10.85
N VAL A 138 -5.40 6.52 10.71
CA VAL A 138 -4.54 7.65 10.36
C VAL A 138 -4.63 7.94 8.86
N TYR A 139 -4.31 6.96 8.02
CA TYR A 139 -4.30 7.19 6.58
C TYR A 139 -5.70 7.33 5.97
N THR A 140 -6.58 6.32 6.16
CA THR A 140 -7.87 6.25 5.44
C THR A 140 -8.87 7.26 5.99
N ILE A 141 -9.08 7.29 7.31
CA ILE A 141 -10.12 8.12 7.94
C ILE A 141 -9.66 9.57 8.10
N TRP A 142 -8.43 9.78 8.58
CA TRP A 142 -7.98 11.12 8.92
C TRP A 142 -7.30 11.85 7.76
N LEU A 143 -6.18 11.35 7.23
CA LEU A 143 -5.29 12.12 6.34
C LEU A 143 -5.79 12.21 4.90
N LYS A 144 -6.32 11.13 4.35
CA LYS A 144 -6.58 11.01 2.91
C LYS A 144 -7.50 12.09 2.33
N ARG A 145 -8.44 12.56 3.14
CA ARG A 145 -9.39 13.62 2.75
C ARG A 145 -8.96 15.02 3.16
N LYS A 146 -7.87 15.17 3.94
CA LYS A 146 -7.50 16.45 4.56
C LYS A 146 -6.21 17.07 4.06
N THR A 147 -5.25 16.26 3.60
CA THR A 147 -3.91 16.78 3.29
C THR A 147 -3.28 16.09 2.08
N PRO A 148 -2.50 16.83 1.25
CA PRO A 148 -1.71 16.22 0.17
C PRO A 148 -0.55 15.35 0.69
N GLN A 149 -0.18 15.50 1.98
CA GLN A 149 0.83 14.67 2.65
C GLN A 149 0.31 13.28 3.03
N ASN A 150 -0.97 12.96 2.71
CA ASN A 150 -1.56 11.65 2.97
C ASN A 150 -0.73 10.49 2.39
N ILE A 151 -0.09 10.71 1.23
CA ILE A 151 0.76 9.70 0.57
C ILE A 151 2.06 9.48 1.35
N VAL A 152 2.70 10.57 1.81
CA VAL A 152 3.95 10.49 2.58
C VAL A 152 3.71 9.76 3.89
N ILE A 153 2.80 10.29 4.72
CA ILE A 153 2.55 9.74 6.05
C ILE A 153 1.91 8.35 5.94
N GLY A 154 0.91 8.19 5.05
CA GLY A 154 0.23 6.91 4.84
C GLY A 154 1.13 5.80 4.30
N GLY A 155 2.22 6.16 3.61
CA GLY A 155 3.23 5.22 3.11
C GLY A 155 3.88 4.39 4.21
N ALA A 156 3.89 4.88 5.46
CA ALA A 156 4.48 4.16 6.59
C ALA A 156 3.84 2.76 6.80
N SER A 157 2.52 2.65 6.67
CA SER A 157 1.85 1.35 6.80
C SER A 157 2.25 0.33 5.72
N GLY A 158 2.49 0.82 4.49
CA GLY A 158 2.97 -0.02 3.39
C GLY A 158 4.45 -0.41 3.49
N ALA A 159 5.22 0.30 4.31
CA ALA A 159 6.63 0.06 4.54
C ALA A 159 6.93 -0.88 5.73
N LEU A 160 5.93 -1.20 6.56
CA LEU A 160 6.09 -2.07 7.75
C LEU A 160 6.21 -3.58 7.48
N PRO A 161 5.69 -4.17 6.39
CA PRO A 161 5.74 -5.62 6.20
C PRO A 161 7.13 -6.26 6.33
N PRO A 162 8.25 -5.72 5.82
CA PRO A 162 9.57 -6.31 6.04
C PRO A 162 10.00 -6.25 7.51
N VAL A 163 9.60 -5.22 8.25
CA VAL A 163 9.86 -5.13 9.69
C VAL A 163 9.10 -6.22 10.45
N ILE A 164 7.83 -6.44 10.08
CA ILE A 164 7.02 -7.53 10.65
C ILE A 164 7.67 -8.90 10.32
N GLY A 165 8.12 -9.08 9.08
CA GLY A 165 8.81 -10.30 8.66
C GLY A 165 10.06 -10.59 9.50
N TRP A 166 10.88 -9.58 9.76
CA TRP A 166 12.03 -9.69 10.64
C TRP A 166 11.66 -10.06 12.08
N THR A 167 10.65 -9.37 12.65
CA THR A 167 10.22 -9.63 14.03
C THR A 167 9.58 -11.00 14.23
N ILE A 168 9.01 -11.60 13.17
CA ILE A 168 8.53 -12.99 13.18
C ILE A 168 9.67 -13.94 13.55
N ALA A 169 10.88 -13.71 13.00
CA ALA A 169 12.02 -14.56 13.26
C ALA A 169 12.73 -14.21 14.59
N THR A 170 12.91 -12.94 14.89
CA THR A 170 13.82 -12.47 15.95
C THR A 170 13.11 -12.10 17.25
N ASN A 171 11.79 -11.90 17.22
CA ASN A 171 11.01 -11.30 18.32
C ASN A 171 11.56 -9.95 18.80
N SER A 172 12.36 -9.27 18.00
CA SER A 172 13.01 -8.01 18.34
C SER A 172 12.91 -7.00 17.21
N LEU A 173 12.88 -5.71 17.57
CA LEU A 173 12.94 -4.60 16.66
C LEU A 173 14.34 -4.00 16.69
N THR A 174 15.11 -4.25 15.64
CA THR A 174 16.48 -3.76 15.49
C THR A 174 16.59 -2.76 14.34
N PHE A 175 17.78 -2.24 14.07
CA PHE A 175 17.94 -1.19 13.05
C PHE A 175 17.95 -1.76 11.62
N GLU A 176 18.33 -3.01 11.43
CA GLU A 176 18.45 -3.65 10.12
C GLU A 176 17.15 -3.60 9.31
N PRO A 177 16.00 -4.12 9.80
CA PRO A 177 14.74 -4.09 9.05
C PRO A 177 14.20 -2.67 8.87
N ILE A 178 14.61 -1.71 9.72
CA ILE A 178 14.24 -0.30 9.55
C ILE A 178 14.84 0.28 8.27
N THR A 179 15.99 -0.22 7.82
CA THR A 179 16.56 0.22 6.53
C THR A 179 15.67 -0.15 5.35
N PHE A 180 15.06 -1.34 5.36
CA PHE A 180 14.07 -1.72 4.35
C PHE A 180 12.77 -0.90 4.45
N PHE A 181 12.34 -0.63 5.69
CA PHE A 181 11.23 0.30 5.91
C PHE A 181 11.52 1.67 5.27
N LEU A 182 12.70 2.24 5.51
CA LEU A 182 13.09 3.54 4.96
C LEU A 182 13.12 3.53 3.43
N ILE A 183 13.63 2.48 2.79
CA ILE A 183 13.63 2.33 1.34
C ILE A 183 12.19 2.42 0.80
N ILE A 184 11.26 1.63 1.33
CA ILE A 184 9.88 1.59 0.88
C ILE A 184 9.15 2.90 1.22
N PHE A 185 9.40 3.45 2.40
CA PHE A 185 8.77 4.68 2.87
C PHE A 185 9.12 5.88 1.99
N PHE A 186 10.39 6.09 1.68
CA PHE A 186 10.83 7.21 0.84
C PHE A 186 10.60 6.98 -0.66
N TRP A 187 10.50 5.72 -1.11
CA TRP A 187 10.08 5.38 -2.46
C TRP A 187 8.59 5.70 -2.71
N THR A 188 7.73 5.47 -1.73
CA THR A 188 6.27 5.57 -1.85
C THR A 188 5.79 6.93 -2.38
N PRO A 189 6.26 8.10 -1.90
CA PRO A 189 5.76 9.38 -2.38
C PRO A 189 6.03 9.61 -3.86
N SER A 190 7.25 9.40 -4.34
CA SER A 190 7.59 9.62 -5.74
C SER A 190 6.81 8.68 -6.67
N HIS A 191 6.60 7.41 -6.29
CA HIS A 191 5.79 6.44 -7.00
C HIS A 191 4.32 6.88 -7.12
N PHE A 192 3.67 7.21 -6.01
CA PHE A 192 2.25 7.57 -6.01
C PHE A 192 1.98 8.96 -6.58
N TRP A 193 2.89 9.91 -6.43
CA TRP A 193 2.71 11.21 -7.09
C TRP A 193 2.87 11.10 -8.60
N ALA A 194 3.72 10.21 -9.10
CA ALA A 194 3.76 9.91 -10.53
C ALA A 194 2.42 9.35 -11.04
N LEU A 195 1.76 8.45 -10.27
CA LEU A 195 0.40 7.99 -10.56
C LEU A 195 -0.60 9.15 -10.55
N SER A 196 -0.52 10.02 -9.54
CA SER A 196 -1.47 11.13 -9.37
C SER A 196 -1.40 12.16 -10.49
N LEU A 197 -0.25 12.35 -11.14
CA LEU A 197 -0.10 13.24 -12.28
C LEU A 197 -0.98 12.84 -13.47
N TYR A 198 -1.05 11.56 -13.81
CA TYR A 198 -1.87 11.10 -14.94
C TYR A 198 -3.27 10.61 -14.55
N LYS A 199 -3.61 10.65 -13.26
CA LYS A 199 -4.94 10.35 -12.69
C LYS A 199 -5.54 11.55 -11.94
N ALA A 200 -5.04 12.76 -12.19
CA ALA A 200 -5.47 13.97 -11.49
C ALA A 200 -6.99 14.18 -11.58
N ASP A 201 -7.59 13.98 -12.74
CA ASP A 201 -9.04 14.14 -12.94
C ASP A 201 -9.88 13.23 -12.03
N ASP A 202 -9.47 11.97 -11.84
CA ASP A 202 -10.15 11.03 -10.96
C ASP A 202 -10.11 11.52 -9.49
N TYR A 203 -8.94 11.98 -9.05
CA TYR A 203 -8.77 12.51 -7.69
C TYR A 203 -9.53 13.84 -7.48
N GLN A 204 -9.57 14.69 -8.50
CA GLN A 204 -10.31 15.94 -8.47
C GLN A 204 -11.83 15.70 -8.35
N LYS A 205 -12.39 14.77 -9.15
CA LYS A 205 -13.79 14.35 -9.04
C LYS A 205 -14.15 13.84 -7.65
N ALA A 206 -13.24 13.08 -7.02
CA ALA A 206 -13.40 12.56 -5.67
C ALA A 206 -13.07 13.59 -4.57
N LYS A 207 -12.67 14.82 -4.92
CA LYS A 207 -12.24 15.88 -3.98
C LYS A 207 -11.13 15.42 -3.01
N ILE A 208 -10.23 14.55 -3.48
CA ILE A 208 -9.08 14.09 -2.70
C ILE A 208 -7.93 15.07 -2.94
N PRO A 209 -7.34 15.69 -1.90
CA PRO A 209 -6.30 16.69 -2.03
C PRO A 209 -4.95 16.05 -2.36
N MET A 210 -4.77 15.61 -3.62
CA MET A 210 -3.48 15.10 -4.09
C MET A 210 -2.57 16.26 -4.50
N LEU A 211 -1.26 16.06 -4.35
CA LEU A 211 -0.26 17.10 -4.59
C LEU A 211 -0.40 17.84 -5.94
N PRO A 212 -0.69 17.18 -7.09
CA PRO A 212 -0.90 17.87 -8.36
C PRO A 212 -2.12 18.79 -8.37
N ILE A 213 -3.13 18.54 -7.52
CA ILE A 213 -4.36 19.31 -7.43
C ILE A 213 -4.17 20.52 -6.51
N THR A 214 -3.46 20.34 -5.40
CA THR A 214 -3.28 21.39 -4.38
C THR A 214 -2.12 22.31 -4.69
N ASN A 215 -1.00 21.80 -5.17
CA ASN A 215 0.26 22.52 -5.36
C ASN A 215 0.67 22.62 -6.84
N GLY A 216 -0.08 21.98 -7.74
CA GLY A 216 0.19 22.00 -9.17
C GLY A 216 1.19 20.97 -9.66
N ILE A 217 1.26 20.83 -10.98
CA ILE A 217 2.05 19.79 -11.67
C ILE A 217 3.55 20.01 -11.47
N GLU A 218 4.04 21.24 -11.59
CA GLU A 218 5.47 21.56 -11.52
C GLU A 218 6.05 21.26 -10.13
N GLU A 219 5.31 21.63 -9.08
CA GLU A 219 5.73 21.34 -7.72
C GLU A 219 5.71 19.83 -7.43
N THR A 220 4.74 19.10 -7.99
CA THR A 220 4.68 17.64 -7.89
C THR A 220 5.89 16.98 -8.56
N LYS A 221 6.31 17.43 -9.74
CA LYS A 221 7.50 16.90 -10.42
C LYS A 221 8.77 17.14 -9.63
N LYS A 222 8.92 18.35 -9.03
CA LYS A 222 10.06 18.67 -8.15
C LYS A 222 10.10 17.71 -6.95
N ASN A 223 8.97 17.51 -6.29
CA ASN A 223 8.89 16.59 -5.16
C ASN A 223 9.18 15.14 -5.56
N ILE A 224 8.69 14.67 -6.71
CA ILE A 224 9.03 13.34 -7.25
C ILE A 224 10.56 13.21 -7.39
N PHE A 225 11.22 14.20 -7.97
CA PHE A 225 12.67 14.17 -8.15
C PHE A 225 13.43 14.26 -6.83
N VAL A 226 13.04 15.16 -5.91
CA VAL A 226 13.66 15.27 -4.58
C VAL A 226 13.59 13.96 -3.81
N TYR A 227 12.42 13.31 -3.75
CA TYR A 227 12.28 12.02 -3.07
C TYR A 227 13.07 10.91 -3.76
N SER A 228 13.22 10.95 -5.09
CA SER A 228 14.09 10.01 -5.79
C SER A 228 15.58 10.21 -5.46
N LEU A 229 16.02 11.46 -5.23
CA LEU A 229 17.39 11.76 -4.77
C LEU A 229 17.64 11.29 -3.34
N ILE A 230 16.66 11.47 -2.44
CA ILE A 230 16.73 10.98 -1.05
C ILE A 230 16.93 9.46 -1.00
N MET A 231 16.42 8.74 -1.99
CA MET A 231 16.64 7.28 -2.09
C MET A 231 18.13 6.90 -2.17
N LEU A 232 19.01 7.73 -2.75
CA LEU A 232 20.44 7.39 -2.92
C LEU A 232 21.14 7.10 -1.59
N PRO A 233 21.15 7.98 -0.58
CA PRO A 233 21.76 7.67 0.70
C PRO A 233 21.04 6.52 1.42
N ILE A 234 19.71 6.38 1.25
CA ILE A 234 18.92 5.37 1.96
C ILE A 234 19.25 3.96 1.47
N VAL A 235 19.43 3.74 0.17
CA VAL A 235 19.75 2.40 -0.36
C VAL A 235 21.17 1.94 -0.01
N ILE A 236 22.04 2.86 0.43
CA ILE A 236 23.39 2.56 0.91
C ILE A 236 23.37 2.09 2.37
N LEU A 237 22.40 2.54 3.18
CA LEU A 237 22.34 2.26 4.61
C LEU A 237 22.44 0.76 4.97
N PRO A 238 21.71 -0.18 4.31
CA PRO A 238 21.81 -1.59 4.63
C PRO A 238 23.24 -2.15 4.51
N TYR A 239 23.98 -1.69 3.49
CA TYR A 239 25.38 -2.07 3.30
C TYR A 239 26.30 -1.42 4.35
N TYR A 240 26.10 -0.14 4.62
CA TYR A 240 26.94 0.60 5.57
C TYR A 240 26.88 0.02 6.99
N ILE A 241 25.74 -0.49 7.41
CA ILE A 241 25.58 -1.16 8.71
C ILE A 241 26.01 -2.64 8.71
N GLY A 242 26.55 -3.14 7.57
CA GLY A 242 26.99 -4.53 7.43
C GLY A 242 25.88 -5.56 7.33
N PHE A 243 24.64 -5.11 7.02
CA PHE A 243 23.48 -5.99 6.95
C PHE A 243 23.37 -6.75 5.62
N VAL A 244 23.83 -6.15 4.52
CA VAL A 244 23.78 -6.73 3.17
C VAL A 244 25.14 -6.66 2.50
N GLY A 245 25.39 -7.54 1.52
CA GLY A 245 26.65 -7.59 0.78
C GLY A 245 26.77 -6.58 -0.36
N GLU A 246 27.95 -6.53 -0.99
CA GLU A 246 28.28 -5.63 -2.09
C GLU A 246 27.35 -5.79 -3.31
N THR A 247 26.88 -7.01 -3.59
CA THR A 247 25.93 -7.27 -4.69
C THR A 247 24.66 -6.45 -4.53
N PHE A 248 24.12 -6.40 -3.31
CA PHE A 248 22.95 -5.55 -3.02
C PHE A 248 23.27 -4.08 -3.25
N LEU A 249 24.42 -3.59 -2.78
CA LEU A 249 24.83 -2.20 -2.93
C LEU A 249 24.92 -1.82 -4.41
N VAL A 250 25.62 -2.60 -5.22
CA VAL A 250 25.82 -2.30 -6.65
C VAL A 250 24.48 -2.31 -7.39
N VAL A 251 23.67 -3.35 -7.19
CA VAL A 251 22.37 -3.47 -7.89
C VAL A 251 21.42 -2.35 -7.46
N SER A 252 21.31 -2.08 -6.17
CA SER A 252 20.41 -1.03 -5.66
C SER A 252 20.82 0.37 -6.12
N LEU A 253 22.12 0.66 -6.19
CA LEU A 253 22.63 1.92 -6.73
C LEU A 253 22.32 2.05 -8.23
N LEU A 254 22.57 1.03 -9.04
CA LEU A 254 22.26 1.06 -10.48
C LEU A 254 20.77 1.32 -10.72
N LEU A 255 19.90 0.60 -10.01
CA LEU A 255 18.46 0.79 -10.11
C LEU A 255 18.02 2.19 -9.67
N THR A 256 18.61 2.70 -8.59
CA THR A 256 18.26 4.03 -8.05
C THR A 256 18.79 5.15 -8.94
N PHE A 257 19.98 5.05 -9.52
CA PHE A 257 20.49 6.02 -10.48
C PHE A 257 19.62 6.09 -11.73
N TYR A 258 19.21 4.93 -12.28
CA TYR A 258 18.29 4.93 -13.42
C TYR A 258 16.92 5.50 -13.04
N TYR A 259 16.42 5.22 -11.83
CA TYR A 259 15.20 5.83 -11.31
C TYR A 259 15.30 7.35 -11.24
N ASN A 260 16.40 7.87 -10.69
CA ASN A 260 16.68 9.31 -10.66
C ASN A 260 16.73 9.92 -12.06
N TYR A 261 17.34 9.24 -13.01
CA TYR A 261 17.36 9.69 -14.42
C TYR A 261 15.96 9.81 -15.00
N VAL A 262 15.08 8.80 -14.76
CA VAL A 262 13.70 8.83 -15.25
C VAL A 262 12.87 9.92 -14.56
N CYS A 263 13.08 10.18 -13.27
CA CYS A 263 12.44 11.28 -12.54
C CYS A 263 12.93 12.65 -13.02
N TYR A 264 14.23 12.79 -13.29
CA TYR A 264 14.80 14.01 -13.86
C TYR A 264 14.27 14.31 -15.28
N ASP A 265 14.13 13.26 -16.11
CA ASP A 265 13.54 13.37 -17.43
C ASP A 265 12.08 13.84 -17.38
N LEU A 266 11.30 13.42 -16.36
CA LEU A 266 9.97 13.95 -16.08
C LEU A 266 10.01 15.42 -15.67
N LEU A 267 10.98 15.83 -14.83
CA LEU A 267 11.11 17.20 -14.32
C LEU A 267 11.36 18.20 -15.43
N LYS A 268 12.20 17.86 -16.41
CA LYS A 268 12.60 18.76 -17.53
C LYS A 268 11.46 19.12 -18.48
N PHE A 269 10.39 18.33 -18.57
CA PHE A 269 9.35 18.55 -19.58
C PHE A 269 8.23 19.47 -19.08
N LYS A 270 7.95 20.52 -19.86
CA LYS A 270 6.83 21.45 -19.64
C LYS A 270 5.59 21.01 -20.43
N LYS A 271 4.40 21.15 -19.84
CA LYS A 271 3.03 20.85 -20.33
C LYS A 271 2.87 20.27 -21.74
N ASN A 272 2.62 18.96 -21.89
CA ASN A 272 2.21 18.29 -23.15
C ASN A 272 1.71 16.86 -22.88
N LYS A 273 1.08 16.20 -23.91
CA LYS A 273 0.79 14.74 -23.93
C LYS A 273 1.99 13.85 -23.54
N PHE A 274 3.21 14.35 -23.75
CA PHE A 274 4.47 13.70 -23.37
C PHE A 274 4.65 13.58 -21.83
N GLU A 275 4.13 14.50 -21.01
CA GLU A 275 4.21 14.42 -19.55
C GLU A 275 3.49 13.21 -19.00
N ILE A 276 2.29 12.91 -19.50
CA ILE A 276 1.52 11.73 -19.10
C ILE A 276 2.32 10.46 -19.39
N LYS A 277 2.99 10.36 -20.56
CA LYS A 277 3.81 9.22 -20.92
C LYS A 277 5.02 9.08 -19.99
N LYS A 278 5.67 10.20 -19.64
CA LYS A 278 6.81 10.22 -18.71
C LYS A 278 6.39 9.90 -17.27
N ALA A 279 5.29 10.45 -16.78
CA ALA A 279 4.75 10.11 -15.48
C ALA A 279 4.39 8.61 -15.37
N LYS A 280 3.81 8.03 -16.43
CA LYS A 280 3.60 6.59 -16.53
C LYS A 280 4.91 5.79 -16.53
N LYS A 281 5.97 6.30 -17.20
CA LYS A 281 7.29 5.65 -17.19
C LYS A 281 7.89 5.64 -15.78
N VAL A 282 7.84 6.76 -15.05
CA VAL A 282 8.29 6.82 -13.64
C VAL A 282 7.52 5.80 -12.80
N PHE A 283 6.18 5.79 -12.90
CA PHE A 283 5.32 4.87 -12.15
C PHE A 283 5.60 3.39 -12.48
N SER A 284 5.77 3.06 -13.76
CA SER A 284 5.97 1.66 -14.19
C SER A 284 7.37 1.14 -13.86
N TYR A 285 8.38 2.02 -13.90
CA TYR A 285 9.75 1.63 -13.55
C TYR A 285 9.91 1.45 -12.05
N SER A 286 9.33 2.35 -11.28
CA SER A 286 9.42 2.32 -9.82
C SER A 286 8.74 1.11 -9.19
#